data_84f85d57a870d6b97f6e7bd83e54b2dd
#
_entry.id   84f85d57a870d6b97f6e7bd83e54b2dd
#
_cell.length_a   1.000
_cell.length_b   1.000
_cell.length_c   1.000
_cell.angle_alpha   90.00
_cell.angle_beta   90.00
_cell.angle_gamma   90.00
#
_symmetry.space_group_name_H-M   'P 1'
#
loop_
_entity.id
_entity.type
_entity.pdbx_description
1 polymer ?
#
loop_
_entity_poly.entity_id
_entity_poly.type
_entity_poly.pdbx_seq_one_letter_code
_entity_poly.pdbx_strand_id
1 'polypeptide(L)'
;SFVEKLSAHNINFIGPKADHIKTMGDKILAKKTAEKYGLPVIPGSNGEVKNYEDAKSIAKNIGYPIIIKASAGGGGRGMVVVYNEKELEDSIKKAKTEADKSFDNDTVYIEKYLKNPKHIEIQIIGDKFGNMIHLGERDCSMQRRNQKLLEETPSKIIDQKTRDYIGNLTVEALKKIKYIGAGTVEYLYENNKFYFMEMNTRLQVEHPVTEEITKFDLVKEQIKVAYNSKLSKNQNEINFNGHSIECRVNAEDPISFMPSPGKIVNFHAPGGPGVRVDSGCYSGIIIPPYYDSMIAKLIIYGEDRDTCIS
;
A
#
# COMPACT_ATOMS: atom_id res chain seq x y z
N SER A 1 -10.72 -9.64 -17.17
CA SER A 1 -10.84 -9.38 -15.73
C SER A 1 -12.29 -9.33 -15.28
N PHE A 2 -12.55 -9.37 -13.98
CA PHE A 2 -13.91 -9.24 -13.43
C PHE A 2 -14.56 -7.90 -13.84
N VAL A 3 -13.80 -6.82 -13.75
CA VAL A 3 -14.25 -5.47 -14.12
C VAL A 3 -14.65 -5.38 -15.61
N GLU A 4 -13.89 -6.00 -16.51
CA GLU A 4 -14.24 -6.04 -17.93
C GLU A 4 -15.57 -6.78 -18.17
N LYS A 5 -15.80 -7.90 -17.45
CA LYS A 5 -17.08 -8.63 -17.52
C LYS A 5 -18.25 -7.76 -17.03
N LEU A 6 -18.09 -7.04 -15.91
CA LEU A 6 -19.13 -6.13 -15.42
C LEU A 6 -19.41 -5.02 -16.44
N SER A 7 -18.37 -4.40 -16.99
CA SER A 7 -18.51 -3.35 -18.01
C SER A 7 -19.25 -3.85 -19.27
N ALA A 8 -18.96 -5.08 -19.72
CA ALA A 8 -19.65 -5.69 -20.86
C ALA A 8 -21.16 -5.93 -20.61
N HIS A 9 -21.58 -5.98 -19.34
CA HIS A 9 -22.97 -6.15 -18.93
C HIS A 9 -23.61 -4.83 -18.43
N ASN A 10 -22.96 -3.68 -18.67
CA ASN A 10 -23.42 -2.36 -18.20
C ASN A 10 -23.60 -2.28 -16.66
N ILE A 11 -22.82 -3.05 -15.91
CA ILE A 11 -22.80 -2.99 -14.44
C ILE A 11 -21.64 -2.08 -14.00
N ASN A 12 -21.96 -1.05 -13.22
CA ASN A 12 -20.94 -0.14 -12.70
C ASN A 12 -20.13 -0.83 -11.59
N PHE A 13 -18.82 -0.83 -11.72
CA PHE A 13 -17.89 -1.29 -10.70
C PHE A 13 -17.56 -0.15 -9.74
N ILE A 14 -17.67 -0.39 -8.43
CA ILE A 14 -17.23 0.55 -7.40
C ILE A 14 -15.70 0.40 -7.26
N GLY A 15 -14.96 1.18 -8.03
CA GLY A 15 -13.50 1.10 -8.10
C GLY A 15 -12.95 1.65 -9.41
N PRO A 16 -11.66 1.43 -9.67
CA PRO A 16 -10.98 1.92 -10.86
C PRO A 16 -11.34 1.12 -12.12
N LYS A 17 -10.96 1.65 -13.28
CA LYS A 17 -11.10 0.96 -14.56
C LYS A 17 -10.20 -0.28 -14.64
N ALA A 18 -10.59 -1.26 -15.47
CA ALA A 18 -9.82 -2.47 -15.69
C ALA A 18 -8.36 -2.20 -16.10
N ASP A 19 -8.13 -1.21 -16.98
CA ASP A 19 -6.79 -0.83 -17.43
C ASP A 19 -5.92 -0.30 -16.30
N HIS A 20 -6.49 0.45 -15.35
CA HIS A 20 -5.76 0.92 -14.17
C HIS A 20 -5.35 -0.24 -13.27
N ILE A 21 -6.25 -1.20 -13.03
CA ILE A 21 -5.95 -2.41 -12.25
C ILE A 21 -4.83 -3.21 -12.92
N LYS A 22 -4.91 -3.41 -14.23
CA LYS A 22 -3.90 -4.13 -15.00
C LYS A 22 -2.54 -3.43 -14.98
N THR A 23 -2.52 -2.12 -15.25
CA THR A 23 -1.28 -1.34 -15.32
C THR A 23 -0.58 -1.24 -13.97
N MET A 24 -1.34 -1.00 -12.89
CA MET A 24 -0.78 -0.85 -11.55
C MET A 24 -0.57 -2.18 -10.82
N GLY A 25 -1.20 -3.26 -11.28
CA GLY A 25 -1.00 -4.60 -10.73
C GLY A 25 0.27 -5.31 -11.19
N ASP A 26 0.86 -4.89 -12.31
CA ASP A 26 2.16 -5.35 -12.78
C ASP A 26 3.26 -4.41 -12.24
N LYS A 27 4.19 -4.94 -11.44
CA LYS A 27 5.21 -4.14 -10.77
C LYS A 27 6.15 -3.38 -11.70
N ILE A 28 6.52 -4.01 -12.81
CA ILE A 28 7.42 -3.39 -13.80
C ILE A 28 6.66 -2.28 -14.54
N LEU A 29 5.45 -2.57 -14.97
CA LEU A 29 4.62 -1.61 -15.69
C LEU A 29 4.19 -0.44 -14.78
N ALA A 30 3.84 -0.72 -13.54
CA ALA A 30 3.51 0.29 -12.54
C ALA A 30 4.69 1.25 -12.29
N LYS A 31 5.91 0.71 -12.10
CA LYS A 31 7.12 1.51 -11.93
C LYS A 31 7.41 2.38 -13.15
N LYS A 32 7.37 1.82 -14.36
CA LYS A 32 7.54 2.58 -15.61
C LYS A 32 6.49 3.68 -15.77
N THR A 33 5.25 3.39 -15.39
CA THR A 33 4.15 4.36 -15.45
C THR A 33 4.36 5.47 -14.41
N ALA A 34 4.75 5.12 -13.19
CA ALA A 34 5.08 6.08 -12.14
C ALA A 34 6.19 7.03 -12.57
N GLU A 35 7.30 6.49 -13.06
CA GLU A 35 8.43 7.28 -13.57
C GLU A 35 8.04 8.19 -14.73
N LYS A 36 7.31 7.65 -15.71
CA LYS A 36 6.81 8.43 -16.87
C LYS A 36 5.99 9.65 -16.46
N TYR A 37 5.24 9.54 -15.38
CA TYR A 37 4.37 10.62 -14.90
C TYR A 37 4.99 11.45 -13.76
N GLY A 38 6.27 11.21 -13.45
CA GLY A 38 7.08 12.07 -12.57
C GLY A 38 7.10 11.67 -11.12
N LEU A 39 6.61 10.46 -10.76
CA LEU A 39 6.82 9.93 -9.41
C LEU A 39 8.26 9.44 -9.26
N PRO A 40 8.91 9.73 -8.13
CA PRO A 40 10.26 9.24 -7.88
C PRO A 40 10.25 7.72 -7.70
N VAL A 41 11.12 7.01 -8.42
CA VAL A 41 11.24 5.56 -8.36
C VAL A 41 12.57 5.13 -7.77
N ILE A 42 12.64 3.93 -7.20
CA ILE A 42 13.90 3.35 -6.74
C ILE A 42 14.81 3.14 -7.95
N PRO A 43 16.07 3.65 -7.92
CA PRO A 43 17.04 3.37 -8.97
C PRO A 43 17.23 1.86 -9.17
N GLY A 44 17.20 1.41 -10.42
CA GLY A 44 17.26 -0.03 -10.70
C GLY A 44 17.25 -0.36 -12.18
N SER A 45 16.92 -1.60 -12.49
CA SER A 45 16.78 -2.07 -13.86
C SER A 45 15.57 -1.44 -14.56
N ASN A 46 15.70 -1.19 -15.86
CA ASN A 46 14.59 -0.75 -16.70
C ASN A 46 13.75 -1.96 -17.20
N GLY A 47 13.28 -2.76 -16.25
CA GLY A 47 12.53 -3.99 -16.52
C GLY A 47 13.28 -5.23 -16.10
N GLU A 48 13.03 -6.35 -16.81
CA GLU A 48 13.64 -7.64 -16.57
C GLU A 48 15.16 -7.62 -16.71
N VAL A 49 15.83 -8.33 -15.82
CA VAL A 49 17.26 -8.64 -15.93
C VAL A 49 17.45 -9.88 -16.78
N LYS A 50 18.04 -9.68 -17.97
CA LYS A 50 18.15 -10.74 -18.99
C LYS A 50 19.19 -11.81 -18.64
N ASN A 51 20.37 -11.38 -18.18
CA ASN A 51 21.50 -12.26 -17.88
C ASN A 51 22.43 -11.62 -16.82
N TYR A 52 23.51 -12.34 -16.49
CA TYR A 52 24.50 -11.89 -15.52
C TYR A 52 25.18 -10.57 -15.90
N GLU A 53 25.59 -10.39 -17.15
CA GLU A 53 26.31 -9.18 -17.60
C GLU A 53 25.41 -7.94 -17.51
N ASP A 54 24.14 -8.09 -17.85
CA ASP A 54 23.13 -7.05 -17.68
C ASP A 54 22.97 -6.68 -16.20
N ALA A 55 22.81 -7.68 -15.32
CA ALA A 55 22.74 -7.49 -13.87
C ALA A 55 23.97 -6.78 -13.30
N LYS A 56 25.17 -7.20 -13.74
CA LYS A 56 26.44 -6.60 -13.31
C LYS A 56 26.55 -5.14 -13.72
N SER A 57 26.16 -4.82 -14.96
CA SER A 57 26.14 -3.44 -15.46
C SER A 57 25.20 -2.56 -14.64
N ILE A 58 23.98 -3.05 -14.38
CA ILE A 58 22.99 -2.35 -13.57
C ILE A 58 23.49 -2.13 -12.15
N ALA A 59 23.99 -3.19 -11.49
CA ALA A 59 24.51 -3.13 -10.13
C ALA A 59 25.67 -2.15 -9.99
N LYS A 60 26.57 -2.09 -10.98
CA LYS A 60 27.68 -1.14 -11.01
C LYS A 60 27.19 0.30 -11.10
N ASN A 61 26.15 0.56 -11.91
CA ASN A 61 25.59 1.91 -12.09
C ASN A 61 24.87 2.43 -10.84
N ILE A 62 24.09 1.59 -10.16
CA ILE A 62 23.32 2.00 -8.97
C ILE A 62 24.07 1.81 -7.65
N GLY A 63 25.17 1.06 -7.67
CA GLY A 63 26.02 0.75 -6.51
C GLY A 63 25.38 -0.24 -5.53
N TYR A 64 26.23 -1.06 -4.89
CA TYR A 64 25.78 -1.98 -3.83
C TYR A 64 25.45 -1.25 -2.51
N PRO A 65 24.62 -1.82 -1.62
CA PRO A 65 23.87 -3.04 -1.82
C PRO A 65 22.69 -2.85 -2.78
N ILE A 66 22.31 -3.94 -3.45
CA ILE A 66 21.16 -4.02 -4.33
C ILE A 66 20.19 -5.10 -3.84
N ILE A 67 18.97 -5.09 -4.35
CA ILE A 67 17.98 -6.14 -4.12
C ILE A 67 17.47 -6.67 -5.46
N ILE A 68 17.45 -8.00 -5.59
CA ILE A 68 16.84 -8.70 -6.72
C ILE A 68 15.44 -9.10 -6.31
N LYS A 69 14.44 -8.84 -7.16
CA LYS A 69 13.03 -9.09 -6.87
C LYS A 69 12.36 -9.85 -8.01
N ALA A 70 11.51 -10.82 -7.68
CA ALA A 70 10.61 -11.44 -8.64
C ALA A 70 9.56 -10.43 -9.14
N SER A 71 9.29 -10.38 -10.45
CA SER A 71 8.30 -9.48 -11.03
C SER A 71 6.87 -9.81 -10.60
N ALA A 72 6.55 -11.09 -10.47
CA ALA A 72 5.27 -11.60 -10.00
C ALA A 72 5.19 -11.75 -8.46
N GLY A 73 6.28 -11.45 -7.73
CA GLY A 73 6.38 -11.62 -6.28
C GLY A 73 5.56 -10.61 -5.48
N GLY A 74 5.16 -11.04 -4.27
CA GLY A 74 4.45 -10.20 -3.30
C GLY A 74 4.74 -10.65 -1.87
N GLY A 75 4.47 -9.77 -0.87
CA GLY A 75 4.63 -10.11 0.54
C GLY A 75 6.06 -10.47 0.96
N GLY A 76 7.07 -9.94 0.27
CA GLY A 76 8.48 -10.20 0.59
C GLY A 76 9.06 -11.51 0.07
N ARG A 77 8.31 -12.29 -0.72
CA ARG A 77 8.80 -13.52 -1.36
C ARG A 77 9.53 -13.22 -2.67
N GLY A 78 10.54 -14.04 -2.99
CA GLY A 78 11.34 -13.86 -4.20
C GLY A 78 12.22 -12.61 -4.18
N MET A 79 12.76 -12.25 -3.00
CA MET A 79 13.66 -11.12 -2.83
C MET A 79 15.00 -11.57 -2.25
N VAL A 80 16.10 -11.18 -2.89
CA VAL A 80 17.47 -11.49 -2.46
C VAL A 80 18.30 -10.20 -2.40
N VAL A 81 18.83 -9.87 -1.22
CA VAL A 81 19.75 -8.73 -1.06
C VAL A 81 21.15 -9.17 -1.40
N VAL A 82 21.88 -8.34 -2.18
CA VAL A 82 23.23 -8.58 -2.65
C VAL A 82 24.12 -7.43 -2.21
N TYR A 83 25.17 -7.73 -1.46
CA TYR A 83 26.03 -6.71 -0.87
C TYR A 83 27.25 -6.39 -1.71
N ASN A 84 27.67 -7.29 -2.59
CA ASN A 84 28.85 -7.13 -3.44
C ASN A 84 28.74 -7.95 -4.73
N GLU A 85 29.65 -7.69 -5.68
CA GLU A 85 29.65 -8.34 -6.99
C GLU A 85 29.86 -9.86 -6.93
N LYS A 86 30.62 -10.35 -5.94
CA LYS A 86 30.92 -11.79 -5.83
C LYS A 86 29.68 -12.64 -5.56
N GLU A 87 28.70 -12.06 -4.88
CA GLU A 87 27.43 -12.72 -4.53
C GLU A 87 26.39 -12.65 -5.66
N LEU A 88 26.61 -11.82 -6.69
CA LEU A 88 25.58 -11.44 -7.66
C LEU A 88 25.07 -12.64 -8.47
N GLU A 89 25.96 -13.47 -9.00
CA GLU A 89 25.60 -14.58 -9.88
C GLU A 89 24.73 -15.62 -9.18
N ASP A 90 25.17 -16.05 -7.99
CA ASP A 90 24.43 -17.04 -7.21
C ASP A 90 23.10 -16.48 -6.71
N SER A 91 23.07 -15.19 -6.38
CA SER A 91 21.86 -14.51 -5.95
C SER A 91 20.81 -14.40 -7.08
N ILE A 92 21.24 -14.18 -8.32
CA ILE A 92 20.33 -14.17 -9.48
C ILE A 92 19.74 -15.57 -9.69
N LYS A 93 20.59 -16.62 -9.68
CA LYS A 93 20.15 -18.00 -9.85
C LYS A 93 19.12 -18.39 -8.77
N LYS A 94 19.43 -18.03 -7.51
CA LYS A 94 18.55 -18.26 -6.37
C LYS A 94 17.21 -17.53 -6.52
N ALA A 95 17.23 -16.23 -6.86
CA ALA A 95 16.03 -15.42 -7.02
C ALA A 95 15.15 -15.95 -8.16
N LYS A 96 15.72 -16.32 -9.31
CA LYS A 96 15.00 -16.91 -10.44
C LYS A 96 14.35 -18.26 -10.07
N THR A 97 15.09 -19.14 -9.41
CA THR A 97 14.59 -20.44 -8.97
C THR A 97 13.45 -20.31 -7.96
N GLU A 98 13.53 -19.36 -7.02
CA GLU A 98 12.48 -19.11 -6.05
C GLU A 98 11.25 -18.49 -6.72
N ALA A 99 11.45 -17.58 -7.67
CA ALA A 99 10.39 -16.94 -8.44
C ALA A 99 9.61 -17.97 -9.27
N ASP A 100 10.30 -18.82 -9.98
CA ASP A 100 9.71 -19.91 -10.79
C ASP A 100 8.86 -20.84 -9.91
N LYS A 101 9.43 -21.35 -8.82
CA LYS A 101 8.71 -22.26 -7.89
C LYS A 101 7.50 -21.62 -7.23
N SER A 102 7.53 -20.32 -6.96
CA SER A 102 6.48 -19.65 -6.19
C SER A 102 5.40 -19.03 -7.07
N PHE A 103 5.74 -18.66 -8.31
CA PHE A 103 4.88 -17.83 -9.16
C PHE A 103 4.77 -18.34 -10.60
N ASP A 104 5.40 -19.46 -10.94
CA ASP A 104 5.46 -19.99 -12.32
C ASP A 104 5.99 -18.93 -13.32
N ASN A 105 6.94 -18.11 -12.82
CA ASN A 105 7.52 -17.00 -13.58
C ASN A 105 8.90 -16.66 -12.99
N ASP A 106 9.99 -16.89 -13.75
CA ASP A 106 11.37 -16.65 -13.32
C ASP A 106 11.86 -15.22 -13.56
N THR A 107 10.98 -14.31 -14.02
CA THR A 107 11.34 -12.92 -14.31
C THR A 107 11.73 -12.18 -13.04
N VAL A 108 12.95 -11.64 -13.04
CA VAL A 108 13.49 -10.82 -11.94
C VAL A 108 13.93 -9.45 -12.41
N TYR A 109 13.91 -8.48 -11.51
CA TYR A 109 14.46 -7.13 -11.71
C TYR A 109 15.33 -6.73 -10.53
N ILE A 110 16.18 -5.72 -10.70
CA ILE A 110 17.12 -5.22 -9.70
C ILE A 110 16.76 -3.81 -9.29
N GLU A 111 16.88 -3.53 -7.98
CA GLU A 111 16.73 -2.19 -7.42
C GLU A 111 17.83 -1.89 -6.39
N LYS A 112 18.08 -0.60 -6.14
CA LYS A 112 18.87 -0.17 -4.99
C LYS A 112 18.24 -0.69 -3.71
N TYR A 113 19.02 -1.34 -2.85
CA TYR A 113 18.55 -1.73 -1.53
C TYR A 113 18.53 -0.53 -0.59
N LEU A 114 17.38 -0.23 -0.03
CA LEU A 114 17.20 0.75 1.03
C LEU A 114 17.36 0.03 2.37
N LYS A 115 18.20 0.60 3.27
CA LYS A 115 18.59 -0.12 4.50
C LYS A 115 17.53 -0.05 5.60
N ASN A 116 16.95 1.14 5.80
CA ASN A 116 15.99 1.42 6.87
C ASN A 116 14.84 2.31 6.38
N PRO A 117 14.18 1.94 5.27
CA PRO A 117 13.10 2.75 4.73
C PRO A 117 11.90 2.72 5.66
N LYS A 118 11.17 3.83 5.71
CA LYS A 118 9.84 3.91 6.27
C LYS A 118 8.82 3.64 5.17
N HIS A 119 7.75 2.95 5.51
CA HIS A 119 6.64 2.69 4.60
C HIS A 119 5.61 3.80 4.76
N ILE A 120 5.62 4.73 3.84
CA ILE A 120 4.70 5.87 3.80
C ILE A 120 3.79 5.71 2.58
N GLU A 121 2.51 5.93 2.76
CA GLU A 121 1.55 5.80 1.67
C GLU A 121 0.63 7.01 1.58
N ILE A 122 0.24 7.39 0.36
CA ILE A 122 -0.64 8.53 0.11
C ILE A 122 -2.01 8.04 -0.33
N GLN A 123 -3.04 8.37 0.44
CA GLN A 123 -4.42 8.11 0.09
C GLN A 123 -4.89 9.11 -0.96
N ILE A 124 -5.43 8.61 -2.07
CA ILE A 124 -6.07 9.45 -3.10
C ILE A 124 -7.48 8.98 -3.40
N ILE A 125 -8.26 9.89 -3.96
CA ILE A 125 -9.52 9.58 -4.62
C ILE A 125 -9.73 10.51 -5.81
N GLY A 126 -10.20 9.96 -6.93
CA GLY A 126 -10.48 10.71 -8.15
C GLY A 126 -11.85 10.38 -8.73
N ASP A 127 -12.47 11.35 -9.39
CA ASP A 127 -13.72 11.18 -10.13
C ASP A 127 -13.49 11.12 -11.65
N LYS A 128 -14.56 10.83 -12.38
CA LYS A 128 -14.53 10.78 -13.85
C LYS A 128 -14.48 12.15 -14.53
N PHE A 129 -14.63 13.23 -13.77
CA PHE A 129 -14.63 14.62 -14.29
C PHE A 129 -13.24 15.26 -14.24
N GLY A 130 -12.23 14.51 -13.76
CA GLY A 130 -10.84 14.95 -13.64
C GLY A 130 -10.50 15.60 -12.30
N ASN A 131 -11.44 15.63 -11.34
CA ASN A 131 -11.13 16.05 -9.99
C ASN A 131 -10.41 14.90 -9.27
N MET A 132 -9.38 15.25 -8.53
CA MET A 132 -8.60 14.32 -7.73
C MET A 132 -8.01 15.05 -6.53
N ILE A 133 -8.06 14.40 -5.39
CA ILE A 133 -7.54 14.91 -4.13
C ILE A 133 -6.68 13.84 -3.45
N HIS A 134 -5.73 14.28 -2.61
CA HIS A 134 -5.09 13.42 -1.63
C HIS A 134 -5.66 13.72 -0.23
N LEU A 135 -5.66 12.70 0.61
CA LEU A 135 -6.13 12.74 1.99
C LEU A 135 -4.98 12.54 2.99
N GLY A 136 -3.79 13.01 2.60
CA GLY A 136 -2.57 12.88 3.40
C GLY A 136 -1.93 11.50 3.34
N GLU A 137 -0.92 11.34 4.18
CA GLU A 137 -0.17 10.10 4.30
C GLU A 137 -0.63 9.26 5.49
N ARG A 138 -0.29 7.98 5.40
CA ARG A 138 -0.25 7.04 6.53
C ARG A 138 1.17 6.51 6.69
N ASP A 139 1.60 6.34 7.92
CA ASP A 139 2.83 5.61 8.27
C ASP A 139 2.47 4.17 8.60
N CYS A 140 2.92 3.25 7.76
CA CYS A 140 2.68 1.83 7.87
C CYS A 140 3.98 1.04 8.13
N SER A 141 4.95 1.69 8.75
CA SER A 141 6.29 1.11 8.96
C SER A 141 6.33 -0.01 9.99
N MET A 142 5.35 -0.06 10.89
CA MET A 142 5.27 -1.13 11.89
C MET A 142 4.66 -2.39 11.28
N GLN A 143 5.55 -3.31 10.91
CA GLN A 143 5.21 -4.53 10.17
C GLN A 143 5.85 -5.76 10.80
N ARG A 144 5.21 -6.91 10.60
CA ARG A 144 5.78 -8.22 10.89
C ARG A 144 5.77 -9.05 9.61
N ARG A 145 6.96 -9.50 9.17
CA ARG A 145 7.11 -10.29 7.92
C ARG A 145 6.43 -9.63 6.71
N ASN A 146 6.62 -8.31 6.56
CA ASN A 146 6.01 -7.46 5.53
C ASN A 146 4.47 -7.35 5.60
N GLN A 147 3.86 -7.67 6.73
CA GLN A 147 2.44 -7.43 7.00
C GLN A 147 2.30 -6.27 7.97
N LYS A 148 1.50 -5.27 7.61
CA LYS A 148 1.19 -4.12 8.44
C LYS A 148 0.47 -4.59 9.72
N LEU A 149 0.86 -4.06 10.88
CA LEU A 149 0.27 -4.38 12.19
C LEU A 149 -0.36 -3.17 12.85
N LEU A 150 0.29 -2.01 12.65
CA LEU A 150 -0.14 -0.74 13.17
C LEU A 150 0.10 0.32 12.10
N GLU A 151 -0.89 1.16 11.90
CA GLU A 151 -0.88 2.28 10.96
C GLU A 151 -1.26 3.56 11.69
N GLU A 152 -0.55 4.65 11.39
CA GLU A 152 -0.83 5.95 12.00
C GLU A 152 -0.83 7.09 10.99
N THR A 153 -1.57 8.13 11.30
CA THR A 153 -1.61 9.38 10.53
C THR A 153 -1.89 10.57 11.46
N PRO A 154 -1.23 11.72 11.23
CA PRO A 154 -0.11 11.95 10.32
C PRO A 154 1.19 11.27 10.79
N SER A 155 2.11 11.00 9.87
CA SER A 155 3.42 10.44 10.20
C SER A 155 4.26 11.44 11.00
N LYS A 156 4.93 10.99 12.06
CA LYS A 156 5.84 11.81 12.86
C LYS A 156 7.08 12.31 12.11
N ILE A 157 7.47 11.61 11.06
CA ILE A 157 8.71 11.90 10.32
C ILE A 157 8.46 12.78 9.09
N ILE A 158 7.21 13.10 8.80
CA ILE A 158 6.78 13.90 7.64
C ILE A 158 6.24 15.24 8.14
N ASP A 159 6.91 16.33 7.80
CA ASP A 159 6.41 17.67 8.06
C ASP A 159 5.32 18.08 7.05
N GLN A 160 4.62 19.18 7.34
CA GLN A 160 3.52 19.64 6.48
C GLN A 160 3.98 19.94 5.04
N LYS A 161 5.13 20.56 4.88
CA LYS A 161 5.69 20.90 3.56
C LYS A 161 5.98 19.65 2.74
N THR A 162 6.54 18.63 3.37
CA THR A 162 6.84 17.33 2.73
C THR A 162 5.56 16.58 2.39
N ARG A 163 4.54 16.63 3.26
CA ARG A 163 3.20 16.06 3.02
C ARG A 163 2.55 16.69 1.80
N ASP A 164 2.52 18.03 1.75
CA ASP A 164 1.93 18.77 0.63
C ASP A 164 2.68 18.47 -0.68
N TYR A 165 4.00 18.41 -0.63
CA TYR A 165 4.83 18.09 -1.80
C TYR A 165 4.49 16.72 -2.37
N ILE A 166 4.57 15.66 -1.56
CA ILE A 166 4.35 14.30 -2.07
C ILE A 166 2.87 14.03 -2.42
N GLY A 167 1.94 14.60 -1.65
CA GLY A 167 0.51 14.52 -1.91
C GLY A 167 0.16 15.14 -3.27
N ASN A 168 0.59 16.37 -3.51
CA ASN A 168 0.35 17.06 -4.77
C ASN A 168 1.04 16.38 -5.96
N LEU A 169 2.28 15.93 -5.78
CA LEU A 169 3.01 15.19 -6.83
C LEU A 169 2.25 13.91 -7.22
N THR A 170 1.73 13.18 -6.22
CA THR A 170 0.92 11.96 -6.43
C THR A 170 -0.38 12.29 -7.18
N VAL A 171 -1.09 13.33 -6.78
CA VAL A 171 -2.33 13.78 -7.45
C VAL A 171 -2.07 14.14 -8.90
N GLU A 172 -1.03 14.92 -9.18
CA GLU A 172 -0.71 15.35 -10.56
C GLU A 172 -0.31 14.17 -11.46
N ALA A 173 0.43 13.19 -10.93
CA ALA A 173 0.76 11.98 -11.68
C ALA A 173 -0.49 11.16 -12.02
N LEU A 174 -1.39 10.98 -11.05
CA LEU A 174 -2.59 10.16 -11.23
C LEU A 174 -3.70 10.87 -12.04
N LYS A 175 -3.76 12.20 -12.04
CA LYS A 175 -4.58 12.97 -13.00
C LYS A 175 -4.18 12.68 -14.43
N LYS A 176 -2.86 12.62 -14.73
CA LYS A 176 -2.35 12.29 -16.07
C LYS A 176 -2.73 10.87 -16.49
N ILE A 177 -2.82 9.94 -15.54
CA ILE A 177 -3.30 8.57 -15.76
C ILE A 177 -4.83 8.51 -15.89
N LYS A 178 -5.54 9.60 -15.52
CA LYS A 178 -7.01 9.67 -15.44
C LYS A 178 -7.60 8.58 -14.53
N TYR A 179 -6.92 8.37 -13.39
CA TYR A 179 -7.35 7.39 -12.39
C TYR A 179 -8.71 7.78 -11.80
N ILE A 180 -9.56 6.78 -11.52
CA ILE A 180 -10.90 6.96 -10.96
C ILE A 180 -11.07 6.01 -9.77
N GLY A 181 -11.74 6.49 -8.71
CA GLY A 181 -11.99 5.75 -7.49
C GLY A 181 -10.96 6.01 -6.41
N ALA A 182 -11.11 5.33 -5.29
CA ALA A 182 -10.13 5.35 -4.21
C ALA A 182 -8.90 4.52 -4.59
N GLY A 183 -7.74 4.98 -4.18
CA GLY A 183 -6.47 4.28 -4.37
C GLY A 183 -5.42 4.79 -3.40
N THR A 184 -4.37 4.01 -3.24
CA THR A 184 -3.26 4.35 -2.36
C THR A 184 -1.95 4.14 -3.09
N VAL A 185 -1.09 5.15 -3.10
CA VAL A 185 0.27 5.05 -3.63
C VAL A 185 1.22 4.84 -2.48
N GLU A 186 1.90 3.72 -2.48
CA GLU A 186 2.86 3.32 -1.46
C GLU A 186 4.27 3.75 -1.85
N TYR A 187 4.98 4.32 -0.88
CA TYR A 187 6.35 4.80 -1.03
C TYR A 187 7.25 4.21 0.07
N LEU A 188 8.50 3.98 -0.29
CA LEU A 188 9.57 3.86 0.68
C LEU A 188 10.18 5.25 0.89
N TYR A 189 10.31 5.66 2.15
CA TYR A 189 10.88 6.94 2.53
C TYR A 189 12.18 6.74 3.32
N GLU A 190 13.28 7.24 2.77
CA GLU A 190 14.60 7.16 3.40
C GLU A 190 15.44 8.37 3.01
N ASN A 191 16.16 8.96 3.98
CA ASN A 191 17.03 10.11 3.78
C ASN A 191 16.32 11.30 3.09
N ASN A 192 15.11 11.62 3.54
CA ASN A 192 14.25 12.69 3.01
C ASN A 192 13.89 12.52 1.53
N LYS A 193 13.87 11.29 1.03
CA LYS A 193 13.47 10.96 -0.34
C LYS A 193 12.39 9.91 -0.34
N PHE A 194 11.39 10.12 -1.20
CA PHE A 194 10.37 9.14 -1.49
C PHE A 194 10.79 8.30 -2.69
N TYR A 195 10.36 7.05 -2.66
CA TYR A 195 10.54 6.12 -3.77
C TYR A 195 9.27 5.32 -3.96
N PHE A 196 8.63 5.46 -5.11
CA PHE A 196 7.44 4.69 -5.46
C PHE A 196 7.72 3.19 -5.32
N MET A 197 6.85 2.51 -4.60
CA MET A 197 6.91 1.06 -4.41
C MET A 197 5.82 0.36 -5.23
N GLU A 198 4.57 0.71 -4.98
CA GLU A 198 3.42 0.17 -5.69
C GLU A 198 2.20 1.07 -5.55
N MET A 199 1.13 0.76 -6.29
CA MET A 199 -0.16 1.39 -6.12
C MET A 199 -1.23 0.32 -5.85
N ASN A 200 -1.95 0.48 -4.76
CA ASN A 200 -3.14 -0.30 -4.48
C ASN A 200 -4.36 0.38 -5.09
N THR A 201 -4.94 -0.25 -6.11
CA THR A 201 -6.09 0.26 -6.87
C THR A 201 -7.43 -0.12 -6.21
N ARG A 202 -7.50 0.04 -4.90
CA ARG A 202 -8.64 -0.31 -4.03
C ARG A 202 -8.57 0.44 -2.72
N LEU A 203 -9.66 0.37 -1.96
CA LEU A 203 -9.64 0.76 -0.56
C LEU A 203 -8.74 -0.20 0.24
N GLN A 204 -7.98 0.32 1.18
CA GLN A 204 -7.11 -0.48 2.05
C GLN A 204 -7.71 -0.67 3.45
N VAL A 205 -7.17 -1.62 4.20
CA VAL A 205 -7.59 -1.94 5.58
C VAL A 205 -7.52 -0.70 6.46
N GLU A 206 -6.44 0.04 6.33
CA GLU A 206 -6.03 1.18 7.15
C GLU A 206 -6.66 2.53 6.76
N HIS A 207 -7.67 2.53 5.86
CA HIS A 207 -8.38 3.77 5.48
C HIS A 207 -9.04 4.51 6.67
N PRO A 208 -9.49 3.82 7.75
CA PRO A 208 -10.16 4.49 8.86
C PRO A 208 -9.32 5.57 9.54
N VAL A 209 -8.00 5.41 9.68
CA VAL A 209 -7.18 6.46 10.30
C VAL A 209 -7.22 7.76 9.48
N THR A 210 -7.25 7.65 8.15
CA THR A 210 -7.41 8.81 7.26
C THR A 210 -8.79 9.44 7.41
N GLU A 211 -9.86 8.63 7.50
CA GLU A 211 -11.23 9.11 7.72
C GLU A 211 -11.33 9.88 9.04
N GLU A 212 -10.67 9.39 10.11
CA GLU A 212 -10.73 10.02 11.43
C GLU A 212 -10.09 11.43 11.45
N ILE A 213 -8.97 11.64 10.80
CA ILE A 213 -8.31 12.96 10.82
C ILE A 213 -8.86 13.93 9.78
N THR A 214 -9.45 13.43 8.68
CA THR A 214 -9.97 14.27 7.59
C THR A 214 -11.49 14.48 7.64
N LYS A 215 -12.19 13.66 8.43
CA LYS A 215 -13.66 13.58 8.46
C LYS A 215 -14.26 13.41 7.05
N PHE A 216 -13.56 12.64 6.21
CA PHE A 216 -13.95 12.33 4.84
C PHE A 216 -14.23 10.83 4.72
N ASP A 217 -15.47 10.47 4.55
CA ASP A 217 -15.95 9.09 4.39
C ASP A 217 -15.57 8.54 3.00
N LEU A 218 -14.46 7.81 2.94
CA LEU A 218 -13.91 7.26 1.70
C LEU A 218 -14.83 6.23 1.05
N VAL A 219 -15.50 5.40 1.85
CA VAL A 219 -16.42 4.35 1.36
C VAL A 219 -17.61 4.98 0.67
N LYS A 220 -18.23 5.95 1.34
CA LYS A 220 -19.37 6.70 0.79
C LYS A 220 -18.98 7.45 -0.47
N GLU A 221 -17.79 8.06 -0.48
CA GLU A 221 -17.35 8.87 -1.60
C GLU A 221 -17.03 8.01 -2.84
N GLN A 222 -16.39 6.86 -2.68
CA GLN A 222 -16.17 5.97 -3.83
C GLN A 222 -17.47 5.41 -4.41
N ILE A 223 -18.51 5.20 -3.59
CA ILE A 223 -19.86 4.83 -4.06
C ILE A 223 -20.46 5.97 -4.90
N LYS A 224 -20.36 7.22 -4.43
CA LYS A 224 -20.82 8.40 -5.17
C LYS A 224 -20.08 8.56 -6.51
N VAL A 225 -18.75 8.38 -6.50
CA VAL A 225 -17.94 8.43 -7.72
C VAL A 225 -18.40 7.37 -8.72
N ALA A 226 -18.64 6.14 -8.28
CA ALA A 226 -19.17 5.06 -9.12
C ALA A 226 -20.57 5.38 -9.64
N TYR A 227 -21.39 6.09 -8.86
CA TYR A 227 -22.71 6.62 -9.27
C TYR A 227 -22.64 7.87 -10.13
N ASN A 228 -21.47 8.18 -10.67
CA ASN A 228 -21.23 9.32 -11.56
C ASN A 228 -21.37 10.72 -10.91
N SER A 229 -21.13 10.83 -9.62
CA SER A 229 -21.04 12.12 -8.94
C SER A 229 -19.62 12.69 -9.04
N LYS A 230 -19.52 14.03 -8.97
CA LYS A 230 -18.25 14.69 -8.69
C LYS A 230 -17.85 14.46 -7.23
N LEU A 231 -16.55 14.57 -6.94
CA LEU A 231 -16.07 14.59 -5.57
C LEU A 231 -16.79 15.67 -4.76
N SER A 232 -17.15 15.33 -3.52
CA SER A 232 -17.92 16.23 -2.63
C SER A 232 -17.08 17.36 -2.07
N LYS A 233 -15.74 17.26 -2.14
CA LYS A 233 -14.79 18.27 -1.67
C LYS A 233 -13.64 18.46 -2.66
N ASN A 234 -13.12 19.68 -2.69
CA ASN A 234 -11.86 20.02 -3.36
C ASN A 234 -10.68 19.88 -2.39
N GLN A 235 -9.45 19.89 -2.89
CA GLN A 235 -8.25 19.73 -2.07
C GLN A 235 -8.16 20.77 -0.93
N ASN A 236 -8.54 22.02 -1.19
CA ASN A 236 -8.49 23.09 -0.19
C ASN A 236 -9.53 22.96 0.94
N GLU A 237 -10.49 22.05 0.79
CA GLU A 237 -11.52 21.77 1.79
C GLU A 237 -11.15 20.55 2.66
N ILE A 238 -10.02 19.90 2.37
CA ILE A 238 -9.49 18.80 3.17
C ILE A 238 -8.63 19.37 4.27
N ASN A 239 -9.07 19.17 5.51
CA ASN A 239 -8.35 19.57 6.70
C ASN A 239 -7.87 18.32 7.44
N PHE A 240 -6.67 18.40 8.01
CA PHE A 240 -6.07 17.35 8.82
C PHE A 240 -6.09 17.79 10.28
N ASN A 241 -6.89 17.11 11.10
CA ASN A 241 -7.07 17.47 12.51
C ASN A 241 -6.77 16.26 13.40
N GLY A 242 -5.94 16.51 14.44
CA GLY A 242 -5.60 15.48 15.40
C GLY A 242 -4.67 14.40 14.85
N HIS A 243 -4.72 13.25 15.49
CA HIS A 243 -3.93 12.06 15.17
C HIS A 243 -4.83 10.82 15.26
N SER A 244 -4.54 9.82 14.45
CA SER A 244 -5.25 8.54 14.54
C SER A 244 -4.29 7.36 14.37
N ILE A 245 -4.52 6.31 15.14
CA ILE A 245 -3.75 5.06 15.13
C ILE A 245 -4.73 3.90 14.97
N GLU A 246 -4.43 3.02 14.03
CA GLU A 246 -5.15 1.74 13.84
C GLU A 246 -4.25 0.59 14.29
N CYS A 247 -4.81 -0.34 15.05
CA CYS A 247 -4.18 -1.62 15.38
C CYS A 247 -5.01 -2.75 14.78
N ARG A 248 -4.38 -3.65 14.06
CA ARG A 248 -5.01 -4.87 13.56
C ARG A 248 -5.08 -5.91 14.67
N VAL A 249 -6.28 -6.43 14.92
CA VAL A 249 -6.53 -7.49 15.89
C VAL A 249 -6.70 -8.80 15.15
N ASN A 250 -5.79 -9.74 15.38
CA ASN A 250 -5.74 -11.01 14.66
C ASN A 250 -6.07 -12.19 15.59
N ALA A 251 -6.78 -13.18 15.06
CA ALA A 251 -6.95 -14.48 15.70
C ALA A 251 -5.66 -15.30 15.55
N GLU A 252 -4.68 -15.00 16.40
CA GLU A 252 -3.34 -15.58 16.42
C GLU A 252 -2.93 -15.92 17.86
N ASP A 253 -2.08 -16.91 18.00
CA ASP A 253 -1.39 -17.16 19.28
C ASP A 253 -0.46 -15.97 19.59
N PRO A 254 -0.55 -15.36 20.79
CA PRO A 254 0.18 -14.12 21.10
C PRO A 254 1.71 -14.29 21.21
N ILE A 255 2.22 -15.51 21.28
CA ILE A 255 3.65 -15.82 21.42
C ILE A 255 4.24 -16.28 20.10
N SER A 256 3.64 -17.30 19.49
CA SER A 256 4.13 -17.89 18.23
C SER A 256 3.65 -17.16 16.99
N PHE A 257 2.58 -16.34 17.11
CA PHE A 257 1.90 -15.67 16.03
C PHE A 257 1.35 -16.61 14.94
N MET A 258 1.09 -17.84 15.31
CA MET A 258 0.42 -18.80 14.43
C MET A 258 -1.08 -18.49 14.39
N PRO A 259 -1.72 -18.57 13.21
CA PRO A 259 -3.18 -18.45 13.14
C PRO A 259 -3.87 -19.40 14.10
N SER A 260 -4.85 -18.88 14.82
CA SER A 260 -5.63 -19.61 15.83
C SER A 260 -7.13 -19.57 15.45
N PRO A 261 -7.55 -20.35 14.43
CA PRO A 261 -8.95 -20.45 14.08
C PRO A 261 -9.74 -21.13 15.19
N GLY A 262 -11.04 -20.81 15.30
CA GLY A 262 -11.89 -21.39 16.33
C GLY A 262 -13.06 -20.50 16.72
N LYS A 263 -13.77 -20.89 17.77
CA LYS A 263 -14.95 -20.17 18.24
C LYS A 263 -14.55 -19.00 19.14
N ILE A 264 -15.04 -17.80 18.83
CA ILE A 264 -14.98 -16.65 19.75
C ILE A 264 -16.07 -16.84 20.79
N VAL A 265 -15.67 -17.18 22.03
CA VAL A 265 -16.64 -17.42 23.11
C VAL A 265 -17.30 -16.11 23.53
N ASN A 266 -16.48 -15.08 23.76
CA ASN A 266 -16.95 -13.75 24.14
C ASN A 266 -16.25 -12.72 23.25
N PHE A 267 -17.01 -11.78 22.70
CA PHE A 267 -16.55 -10.63 21.98
C PHE A 267 -17.09 -9.36 22.63
N HIS A 268 -16.21 -8.49 23.07
CA HIS A 268 -16.57 -7.20 23.64
C HIS A 268 -15.70 -6.13 22.99
N ALA A 269 -16.31 -5.29 22.14
CA ALA A 269 -15.62 -4.18 21.53
C ALA A 269 -15.48 -3.03 22.54
N PRO A 270 -14.28 -2.45 22.73
CA PRO A 270 -14.13 -1.24 23.52
C PRO A 270 -14.88 -0.07 22.85
N GLY A 271 -15.27 0.91 23.65
CA GLY A 271 -15.95 2.10 23.16
C GLY A 271 -15.63 3.32 24.03
N GLY A 272 -16.04 4.49 23.57
CA GLY A 272 -15.79 5.76 24.23
C GLY A 272 -15.40 6.85 23.21
N PRO A 273 -15.18 8.09 23.68
CA PRO A 273 -14.73 9.17 22.81
C PRO A 273 -13.44 8.81 22.07
N GLY A 274 -13.42 8.98 20.76
CA GLY A 274 -12.24 8.69 19.93
C GLY A 274 -11.92 7.20 19.71
N VAL A 275 -12.80 6.27 20.15
CA VAL A 275 -12.61 4.82 19.95
C VAL A 275 -13.58 4.29 18.91
N ARG A 276 -13.05 3.75 17.81
CA ARG A 276 -13.79 3.08 16.74
C ARG A 276 -13.31 1.64 16.61
N VAL A 277 -14.21 0.70 16.47
CA VAL A 277 -13.92 -0.70 16.20
C VAL A 277 -14.65 -1.14 14.94
N ASP A 278 -13.89 -1.50 13.91
CA ASP A 278 -14.44 -2.09 12.70
C ASP A 278 -14.25 -3.61 12.77
N SER A 279 -15.35 -4.35 12.89
CA SER A 279 -15.33 -5.81 12.99
C SER A 279 -16.64 -6.40 12.48
N GLY A 280 -16.54 -7.57 11.87
CA GLY A 280 -17.68 -8.45 11.59
C GLY A 280 -17.89 -9.54 12.65
N CYS A 281 -17.09 -9.53 13.73
CA CYS A 281 -17.12 -10.56 14.74
C CYS A 281 -18.18 -10.28 15.82
N TYR A 282 -18.68 -11.36 16.42
CA TYR A 282 -19.59 -11.37 17.54
C TYR A 282 -19.38 -12.63 18.39
N SER A 283 -19.88 -12.62 19.62
CA SER A 283 -19.80 -13.80 20.50
C SER A 283 -20.47 -15.01 19.87
N GLY A 284 -19.77 -16.12 19.79
CA GLY A 284 -20.24 -17.37 19.19
C GLY A 284 -19.82 -17.61 17.74
N ILE A 285 -19.29 -16.61 17.01
CA ILE A 285 -18.79 -16.79 15.65
C ILE A 285 -17.62 -17.77 15.61
N ILE A 286 -17.50 -18.53 14.52
CA ILE A 286 -16.36 -19.40 14.26
C ILE A 286 -15.47 -18.74 13.22
N ILE A 287 -14.21 -18.49 13.57
CA ILE A 287 -13.17 -18.02 12.66
C ILE A 287 -12.63 -19.22 11.87
N PRO A 288 -12.84 -19.26 10.55
CA PRO A 288 -12.42 -20.38 9.72
C PRO A 288 -10.91 -20.32 9.42
N PRO A 289 -10.25 -21.44 9.13
CA PRO A 289 -8.82 -21.48 8.79
C PRO A 289 -8.52 -21.06 7.33
N TYR A 290 -9.52 -20.71 6.54
CA TYR A 290 -9.38 -20.51 5.08
C TYR A 290 -9.11 -19.06 4.68
N TYR A 291 -9.21 -18.11 5.61
CA TYR A 291 -9.06 -16.69 5.36
C TYR A 291 -7.99 -16.09 6.27
N ASP A 292 -7.70 -14.81 6.06
CA ASP A 292 -6.83 -14.03 6.94
C ASP A 292 -7.31 -14.08 8.39
N SER A 293 -6.37 -14.03 9.33
CA SER A 293 -6.65 -14.10 10.78
C SER A 293 -7.22 -12.81 11.37
N MET A 294 -7.27 -11.72 10.61
CA MET A 294 -7.74 -10.42 11.11
C MET A 294 -9.24 -10.47 11.44
N ILE A 295 -9.56 -10.21 12.71
CA ILE A 295 -10.94 -10.25 13.25
C ILE A 295 -11.51 -8.88 13.57
N ALA A 296 -10.66 -7.89 13.80
CA ALA A 296 -11.08 -6.51 14.07
C ALA A 296 -9.96 -5.54 13.75
N LYS A 297 -10.34 -4.26 13.64
CA LYS A 297 -9.45 -3.11 13.65
C LYS A 297 -9.87 -2.23 14.80
N LEU A 298 -8.93 -1.90 15.67
CA LEU A 298 -9.11 -0.90 16.72
C LEU A 298 -8.51 0.40 16.23
N ILE A 299 -9.33 1.42 16.07
CA ILE A 299 -8.92 2.74 15.58
C ILE A 299 -9.14 3.73 16.71
N ILE A 300 -8.09 4.45 17.06
CA ILE A 300 -8.11 5.50 18.09
C ILE A 300 -7.85 6.84 17.42
N TYR A 301 -8.64 7.84 17.80
CA TYR A 301 -8.48 9.23 17.41
C TYR A 301 -8.26 10.10 18.66
N GLY A 302 -7.31 11.02 18.58
CA GLY A 302 -7.04 12.01 19.63
C GLY A 302 -6.58 13.35 19.03
N GLU A 303 -6.46 14.37 19.89
CA GLU A 303 -5.96 15.68 19.48
C GLU A 303 -4.49 15.60 19.01
N ASP A 304 -3.74 14.69 19.60
CA ASP A 304 -2.35 14.37 19.27
C ASP A 304 -2.06 12.88 19.42
N ARG A 305 -0.82 12.49 19.11
CA ARG A 305 -0.39 11.09 19.17
C ARG A 305 -0.37 10.54 20.59
N ASP A 306 0.02 11.35 21.56
CA ASP A 306 0.14 10.89 22.95
C ASP A 306 -1.25 10.61 23.53
N THR A 307 -2.25 11.40 23.16
CA THR A 307 -3.67 11.14 23.46
C THR A 307 -4.16 9.85 22.82
N CYS A 308 -3.71 9.50 21.59
CA CYS A 308 -4.08 8.23 20.95
C CYS A 308 -3.48 7.01 21.65
N ILE A 309 -2.34 7.16 22.33
CA ILE A 309 -1.62 6.05 22.97
C ILE A 309 -2.08 5.83 24.41
N SER A 310 -2.52 6.89 25.11
CA SER A 310 -2.97 6.83 26.51
C SER A 310 -4.36 6.23 26.67
#